data_878e7e11739a6402148e385b8d55562c
#
_entry.id   878e7e11739a6402148e385b8d55562c
#
_cell.length_a   1.000
_cell.length_b   1.000
_cell.length_c   1.000
_cell.angle_alpha   90.00
_cell.angle_beta   90.00
_cell.angle_gamma   90.00
#
_symmetry.space_group_name_H-M   'P 1'
#
loop_
_entity.id
_entity.type
_entity.pdbx_description
1 polymer ?
#
loop_
_entity_poly.entity_id
_entity_poly.type
_entity_poly.pdbx_seq_one_letter_code
_entity_poly.pdbx_strand_id
1 'polypeptide(L)'
;HETPFTRENPFGLPPTEAVPFEPYVLPKANNNILFLTDIHFPYHDTTALTLALNYGKEKNVNTIYLNGDIMDCYKASFHEQDAKKRDMSHELEQCRNFLDILKREFPKAKIFFKEGNHEMRWERFLRVKAPIVLGMEEFELSTLLKLGEKGVTFIRNKQLVKAGKLNIIHGNEYKGGGGINVARTL
;
A
#
# COMPACT_ATOMS: atom_id res chain seq x y z
N HIS A 1 10.68 -7.04 -28.91
CA HIS A 1 9.55 -6.29 -28.33
C HIS A 1 8.55 -6.10 -29.43
N GLU A 2 7.52 -6.92 -29.44
CA GLU A 2 6.39 -6.72 -30.33
C GLU A 2 5.62 -5.48 -29.85
N THR A 3 5.47 -4.50 -30.74
CA THR A 3 4.62 -3.35 -30.53
C THR A 3 3.19 -3.81 -30.30
N PRO A 4 2.44 -3.23 -29.34
CA PRO A 4 1.04 -3.57 -29.16
C PRO A 4 0.33 -3.39 -30.51
N PHE A 5 -0.49 -4.35 -30.89
CA PHE A 5 -1.26 -4.36 -32.11
C PHE A 5 -2.17 -3.12 -32.14
N THR A 6 -1.75 -2.07 -32.81
CA THR A 6 -2.58 -0.88 -33.05
C THR A 6 -3.60 -1.26 -34.11
N ARG A 7 -4.83 -1.55 -33.70
CA ARG A 7 -5.94 -1.70 -34.64
C ARG A 7 -6.22 -0.35 -35.29
N GLU A 8 -6.33 -0.35 -36.59
CA GLU A 8 -6.81 0.82 -37.33
C GLU A 8 -8.16 1.24 -36.77
N ASN A 9 -8.38 2.55 -36.65
CA ASN A 9 -9.64 3.14 -36.27
C ASN A 9 -10.40 3.69 -37.50
N PRO A 10 -10.98 2.82 -38.35
CA PRO A 10 -11.56 3.22 -39.61
C PRO A 10 -12.82 4.08 -39.44
N PHE A 11 -13.39 4.11 -38.26
CA PHE A 11 -14.60 4.86 -37.93
C PHE A 11 -14.33 6.24 -37.31
N GLY A 12 -13.06 6.57 -37.05
CA GLY A 12 -12.71 7.83 -36.39
C GLY A 12 -13.29 7.95 -34.97
N LEU A 13 -13.38 6.81 -34.24
CA LEU A 13 -13.87 6.83 -32.86
C LEU A 13 -12.96 7.70 -31.99
N PRO A 14 -13.54 8.42 -31.01
CA PRO A 14 -12.71 9.16 -30.06
C PRO A 14 -11.74 8.23 -29.32
N PRO A 15 -10.56 8.72 -28.93
CA PRO A 15 -9.62 7.94 -28.14
C PRO A 15 -10.25 7.50 -26.82
N THR A 16 -9.89 6.32 -26.35
CA THR A 16 -10.34 5.83 -25.05
C THR A 16 -9.62 6.56 -23.93
N GLU A 17 -10.38 6.95 -22.88
CA GLU A 17 -9.84 7.46 -21.61
C GLU A 17 -9.53 6.32 -20.61
N ALA A 18 -9.75 5.07 -21.01
CA ALA A 18 -9.46 3.91 -20.18
C ALA A 18 -7.95 3.82 -19.90
N VAL A 19 -7.60 3.83 -18.63
CA VAL A 19 -6.22 3.60 -18.19
C VAL A 19 -5.99 2.10 -18.09
N PRO A 20 -5.00 1.52 -18.80
CA PRO A 20 -4.67 0.11 -18.67
C PRO A 20 -4.29 -0.23 -17.22
N PHE A 21 -4.83 -1.33 -16.70
CA PHE A 21 -4.43 -1.85 -15.40
C PHE A 21 -3.12 -2.62 -15.56
N GLU A 22 -2.01 -1.98 -15.23
CA GLU A 22 -0.69 -2.60 -15.29
C GLU A 22 -0.18 -2.95 -13.89
N PRO A 23 0.43 -4.14 -13.71
CA PRO A 23 1.04 -4.50 -12.44
C PRO A 23 2.27 -3.63 -12.17
N TYR A 24 2.49 -3.29 -10.90
CA TYR A 24 3.73 -2.69 -10.45
C TYR A 24 4.82 -3.75 -10.41
N VAL A 25 5.89 -3.59 -11.18
CA VAL A 25 7.00 -4.55 -11.20
C VAL A 25 8.13 -4.06 -10.29
N LEU A 26 8.42 -4.83 -9.23
CA LEU A 26 9.57 -4.52 -8.37
C LEU A 26 10.87 -4.64 -9.19
N PRO A 27 11.79 -3.67 -9.05
CA PRO A 27 13.08 -3.73 -9.74
C PRO A 27 13.85 -5.00 -9.37
N LYS A 28 14.53 -5.63 -10.33
CA LYS A 28 15.27 -6.89 -10.12
C LYS A 28 16.33 -6.82 -9.02
N ALA A 29 16.88 -5.63 -8.76
CA ALA A 29 17.84 -5.41 -7.68
C ALA A 29 17.21 -5.56 -6.27
N ASN A 30 15.88 -5.44 -6.18
CA ASN A 30 15.13 -5.56 -4.93
C ASN A 30 14.68 -7.02 -4.73
N ASN A 31 15.62 -7.91 -4.44
CA ASN A 31 15.45 -9.36 -4.46
C ASN A 31 15.62 -10.05 -3.09
N ASN A 32 16.07 -9.33 -2.08
CA ASN A 32 16.15 -9.80 -0.69
C ASN A 32 15.20 -8.95 0.16
N ILE A 33 13.98 -9.44 0.34
CA ILE A 33 12.83 -8.66 0.79
C ILE A 33 12.41 -9.08 2.20
N LEU A 34 12.37 -8.12 3.12
CA LEU A 34 11.58 -8.25 4.35
C LEU A 34 10.14 -7.87 4.03
N PHE A 35 9.26 -8.85 4.13
CA PHE A 35 7.83 -8.68 3.85
C PHE A 35 7.05 -8.53 5.16
N LEU A 36 6.37 -7.40 5.32
CA LEU A 36 5.55 -7.08 6.49
C LEU A 36 4.14 -6.73 6.04
N THR A 37 3.14 -7.19 6.76
CA THR A 37 1.72 -6.97 6.45
C THR A 37 0.91 -6.88 7.72
N ASP A 38 -0.26 -6.22 7.68
CA ASP A 38 -1.27 -6.21 8.75
C ASP A 38 -0.71 -5.80 10.11
N ILE A 39 0.09 -4.74 10.15
CA ILE A 39 0.71 -4.22 11.37
C ILE A 39 -0.30 -3.48 12.24
N HIS A 40 -1.21 -2.71 11.61
CA HIS A 40 -2.30 -1.98 12.27
C HIS A 40 -1.83 -1.01 13.36
N PHE A 41 -0.89 -0.09 13.05
CA PHE A 41 -0.53 0.96 13.99
C PHE A 41 -1.77 1.75 14.42
N PRO A 42 -1.92 2.02 15.74
CA PRO A 42 -0.99 1.82 16.86
C PRO A 42 -1.17 0.48 17.61
N TYR A 43 -1.91 -0.49 17.09
CA TYR A 43 -2.29 -1.73 17.79
C TYR A 43 -1.39 -2.93 17.47
N HIS A 44 -0.22 -2.67 16.93
CA HIS A 44 0.77 -3.67 16.51
C HIS A 44 1.34 -4.49 17.68
N ASP A 45 1.76 -5.71 17.39
CA ASP A 45 2.56 -6.54 18.31
C ASP A 45 4.04 -6.13 18.22
N THR A 46 4.51 -5.42 19.24
CA THR A 46 5.89 -4.93 19.31
C THR A 46 6.91 -6.08 19.32
N THR A 47 6.58 -7.21 19.97
CA THR A 47 7.51 -8.36 20.06
C THR A 47 7.67 -9.01 18.70
N ALA A 48 6.56 -9.31 18.01
CA ALA A 48 6.59 -9.90 16.67
C ALA A 48 7.30 -8.99 15.67
N LEU A 49 7.01 -7.69 15.70
CA LEU A 49 7.63 -6.72 14.80
C LEU A 49 9.14 -6.60 15.08
N THR A 50 9.57 -6.59 16.36
CA THR A 50 10.98 -6.58 16.75
C THR A 50 11.72 -7.82 16.22
N LEU A 51 11.13 -9.00 16.34
CA LEU A 51 11.71 -10.24 15.83
C LEU A 51 11.86 -10.18 14.30
N ALA A 52 10.86 -9.70 13.59
CA ALA A 52 10.91 -9.56 12.13
C ALA A 52 12.02 -8.58 11.69
N LEU A 53 12.15 -7.43 12.35
CA LEU A 53 13.20 -6.44 12.03
C LEU A 53 14.60 -6.99 12.34
N ASN A 54 14.80 -7.68 13.46
CA ASN A 54 16.08 -8.32 13.79
C ASN A 54 16.45 -9.37 12.74
N TYR A 55 15.49 -10.19 12.30
CA TYR A 55 15.71 -11.16 11.23
C TYR A 55 16.08 -10.46 9.92
N GLY A 56 15.38 -9.37 9.57
CA GLY A 56 15.71 -8.56 8.40
C GLY A 56 17.15 -8.03 8.42
N LYS A 57 17.62 -7.59 9.59
CA LYS A 57 19.04 -7.17 9.79
C LYS A 57 20.01 -8.34 9.61
N GLU A 58 19.74 -9.46 10.25
CA GLU A 58 20.56 -10.67 10.14
C GLU A 58 20.71 -11.11 8.67
N LYS A 59 19.63 -11.08 7.93
CA LYS A 59 19.60 -11.46 6.50
C LYS A 59 20.08 -10.36 5.56
N ASN A 60 20.49 -9.19 6.07
CA ASN A 60 20.95 -8.06 5.26
C ASN A 60 19.99 -7.73 4.12
N VAL A 61 18.69 -7.61 4.42
CA VAL A 61 17.66 -7.33 3.40
C VAL A 61 17.94 -5.99 2.71
N ASN A 62 17.72 -5.95 1.41
CA ASN A 62 17.89 -4.76 0.59
C ASN A 62 16.57 -4.07 0.26
N THR A 63 15.48 -4.67 0.68
CA THR A 63 14.13 -4.20 0.41
C THR A 63 13.22 -4.49 1.60
N ILE A 64 12.39 -3.52 1.96
CA ILE A 64 11.29 -3.68 2.90
C ILE A 64 10.00 -3.46 2.12
N TYR A 65 9.13 -4.45 2.15
CA TYR A 65 7.84 -4.39 1.48
C TYR A 65 6.71 -4.43 2.51
N LEU A 66 6.03 -3.30 2.67
CA LEU A 66 4.88 -3.12 3.55
C LEU A 66 3.62 -3.44 2.71
N ASN A 67 2.98 -4.58 2.95
CA ASN A 67 1.93 -5.12 2.10
C ASN A 67 0.51 -4.75 2.56
N GLY A 68 0.30 -3.49 2.89
CA GLY A 68 -1.01 -2.98 3.29
C GLY A 68 -1.37 -3.23 4.76
N ASP A 69 -2.38 -2.52 5.21
CA ASP A 69 -2.90 -2.53 6.57
C ASP A 69 -1.80 -2.25 7.62
N ILE A 70 -0.93 -1.30 7.29
CA ILE A 70 0.13 -0.81 8.17
C ILE A 70 -0.45 0.13 9.21
N MET A 71 -1.43 0.95 8.80
CA MET A 71 -2.26 1.77 9.69
C MET A 71 -3.63 1.13 9.88
N ASP A 72 -4.22 1.33 11.06
CA ASP A 72 -5.58 0.83 11.30
C ASP A 72 -6.66 1.73 10.67
N CYS A 73 -6.41 3.02 10.53
CA CYS A 73 -7.36 4.01 10.01
C CYS A 73 -8.75 3.89 10.69
N TYR A 74 -8.75 3.64 12.00
CA TYR A 74 -9.95 3.27 12.76
C TYR A 74 -11.04 4.34 12.69
N LYS A 75 -10.66 5.61 12.86
CA LYS A 75 -11.62 6.74 12.86
C LYS A 75 -12.17 7.05 11.46
N ALA A 76 -11.53 6.58 10.41
CA ALA A 76 -12.05 6.63 9.05
C ALA A 76 -12.96 5.44 8.69
N SER A 77 -13.16 4.50 9.62
CA SER A 77 -14.06 3.36 9.45
C SER A 77 -15.52 3.79 9.43
N PHE A 78 -16.35 3.05 8.67
CA PHE A 78 -17.81 3.20 8.68
C PHE A 78 -18.50 2.34 9.73
N HIS A 79 -17.75 1.51 10.45
CA HIS A 79 -18.28 0.70 11.55
C HIS A 79 -18.43 1.54 12.82
N GLU A 80 -19.18 1.01 13.79
CA GLU A 80 -19.34 1.61 15.10
C GLU A 80 -17.97 1.85 15.75
N GLN A 81 -17.75 3.05 16.30
CA GLN A 81 -16.45 3.49 16.78
C GLN A 81 -16.39 3.51 18.29
N ASP A 82 -15.37 2.91 18.85
CA ASP A 82 -15.05 3.06 20.28
C ASP A 82 -14.45 4.46 20.55
N ALA A 83 -15.11 5.23 21.41
CA ALA A 83 -14.67 6.58 21.78
C ALA A 83 -13.29 6.60 22.50
N LYS A 84 -12.87 5.48 23.06
CA LYS A 84 -11.58 5.33 23.76
C LYS A 84 -10.40 5.15 22.82
N LYS A 85 -10.65 4.79 21.54
CA LYS A 85 -9.58 4.61 20.57
C LYS A 85 -9.05 5.95 20.07
N ARG A 86 -7.75 5.97 19.80
CA ARG A 86 -7.02 7.17 19.43
C ARG A 86 -7.46 7.72 18.08
N ASP A 87 -7.21 9.00 17.87
CA ASP A 87 -7.58 9.68 16.64
C ASP A 87 -6.59 9.39 15.48
N MET A 88 -6.96 9.82 14.29
CA MET A 88 -6.17 9.65 13.07
C MET A 88 -4.79 10.31 13.16
N SER A 89 -4.68 11.44 13.88
CA SER A 89 -3.40 12.15 14.07
C SER A 89 -2.39 11.29 14.79
N HIS A 90 -2.82 10.56 15.83
CA HIS A 90 -1.97 9.63 16.55
C HIS A 90 -1.55 8.42 15.68
N GLU A 91 -2.48 7.86 14.91
CA GLU A 91 -2.16 6.75 14.00
C GLU A 91 -1.12 7.17 12.95
N LEU A 92 -1.29 8.36 12.36
CA LEU A 92 -0.33 8.93 11.41
C LEU A 92 1.05 9.14 12.06
N GLU A 93 1.09 9.66 13.28
CA GLU A 93 2.35 9.87 14.01
C GLU A 93 3.08 8.54 14.25
N GLN A 94 2.37 7.52 14.75
CA GLN A 94 2.97 6.20 14.98
C GLN A 94 3.50 5.56 13.69
N CYS A 95 2.75 5.65 12.61
CA CYS A 95 3.19 5.13 11.32
C CYS A 95 4.41 5.90 10.79
N ARG A 96 4.43 7.24 10.88
CA ARG A 96 5.60 8.06 10.51
C ARG A 96 6.83 7.68 11.32
N ASN A 97 6.68 7.50 12.64
CA ASN A 97 7.77 7.08 13.53
C ASN A 97 8.30 5.68 13.14
N PHE A 98 7.43 4.76 12.78
CA PHE A 98 7.82 3.46 12.28
C PHE A 98 8.62 3.55 10.97
N LEU A 99 8.17 4.38 10.03
CA LEU A 99 8.91 4.60 8.78
C LEU A 99 10.30 5.20 9.04
N ASP A 100 10.44 6.10 10.02
CA ASP A 100 11.73 6.67 10.42
C ASP A 100 12.64 5.61 11.06
N ILE A 101 12.08 4.71 11.87
CA ILE A 101 12.81 3.55 12.41
C ILE A 101 13.31 2.68 11.25
N LEU A 102 12.47 2.35 10.28
CA LEU A 102 12.90 1.55 9.13
C LEU A 102 14.04 2.22 8.35
N LYS A 103 13.96 3.52 8.10
CA LYS A 103 15.03 4.26 7.42
C LYS A 103 16.32 4.30 8.20
N ARG A 104 16.27 4.43 9.52
CA ARG A 104 17.43 4.43 10.40
C ARG A 104 18.08 3.05 10.47
N GLU A 105 17.27 2.02 10.66
CA GLU A 105 17.74 0.65 10.89
C GLU A 105 18.17 -0.07 9.59
N PHE A 106 17.61 0.35 8.45
CA PHE A 106 17.86 -0.20 7.11
C PHE A 106 18.20 0.90 6.09
N PRO A 107 19.28 1.67 6.30
CA PRO A 107 19.56 2.90 5.53
C PRO A 107 19.77 2.64 4.02
N LYS A 108 20.15 1.41 3.65
CA LYS A 108 20.38 1.02 2.24
C LYS A 108 19.18 0.33 1.60
N ALA A 109 18.18 -0.07 2.39
CA ALA A 109 17.02 -0.75 1.85
C ALA A 109 16.07 0.21 1.14
N LYS A 110 15.48 -0.25 0.04
CA LYS A 110 14.33 0.41 -0.58
C LYS A 110 13.07 0.01 0.17
N ILE A 111 12.20 1.00 0.41
CA ILE A 111 10.94 0.75 1.11
C ILE A 111 9.80 0.96 0.12
N PHE A 112 8.95 -0.06 0.01
CA PHE A 112 7.69 -0.02 -0.75
C PHE A 112 6.54 -0.12 0.23
N PHE A 113 5.55 0.73 0.08
CA PHE A 113 4.33 0.72 0.87
C PHE A 113 3.15 0.51 -0.07
N LYS A 114 2.57 -0.67 -0.02
CA LYS A 114 1.33 -0.99 -0.73
C LYS A 114 0.13 -0.60 0.14
N GLU A 115 -0.83 0.07 -0.48
CA GLU A 115 -2.10 0.43 0.14
C GLU A 115 -2.96 -0.82 0.37
N GLY A 116 -3.36 -1.05 1.63
CA GLY A 116 -4.33 -2.08 2.02
C GLY A 116 -5.77 -1.53 2.13
N ASN A 117 -6.68 -2.37 2.61
CA ASN A 117 -8.08 -1.92 2.76
C ASN A 117 -8.28 -0.93 3.92
N HIS A 118 -7.40 -0.93 4.92
CA HIS A 118 -7.46 0.03 6.02
C HIS A 118 -6.99 1.42 5.56
N GLU A 119 -5.90 1.53 4.82
CA GLU A 119 -5.47 2.80 4.25
C GLU A 119 -6.52 3.39 3.31
N MET A 120 -7.19 2.57 2.52
CA MET A 120 -8.28 3.00 1.62
C MET A 120 -9.49 3.60 2.36
N ARG A 121 -9.64 3.34 3.67
CA ARG A 121 -10.71 3.97 4.50
C ARG A 121 -10.57 5.48 4.52
N TRP A 122 -9.33 6.00 4.51
CA TRP A 122 -9.09 7.44 4.52
C TRP A 122 -9.67 8.12 3.28
N GLU A 123 -9.31 7.67 2.08
CA GLU A 123 -9.86 8.25 0.84
C GLU A 123 -11.39 8.10 0.79
N ARG A 124 -11.89 6.92 1.19
CA ARG A 124 -13.34 6.69 1.25
C ARG A 124 -14.04 7.63 2.24
N PHE A 125 -13.42 7.90 3.38
CA PHE A 125 -13.94 8.88 4.35
C PHE A 125 -14.00 10.28 3.73
N LEU A 126 -12.95 10.73 3.06
CA LEU A 126 -12.94 12.03 2.37
C LEU A 126 -14.05 12.09 1.31
N ARG A 127 -14.19 11.04 0.51
CA ARG A 127 -15.20 10.97 -0.55
C ARG A 127 -16.63 11.14 -0.02
N VAL A 128 -16.91 10.60 1.15
CA VAL A 128 -18.26 10.61 1.74
C VAL A 128 -18.50 11.80 2.67
N LYS A 129 -17.49 12.19 3.46
CA LYS A 129 -17.64 13.18 4.53
C LYS A 129 -17.05 14.54 4.21
N ALA A 130 -16.07 14.60 3.33
CA ALA A 130 -15.37 15.84 2.97
C ALA A 130 -15.00 15.86 1.48
N PRO A 131 -15.97 15.72 0.55
CA PRO A 131 -15.66 15.61 -0.88
C PRO A 131 -14.98 16.87 -1.45
N ILE A 132 -15.13 18.02 -0.78
CA ILE A 132 -14.52 19.27 -1.19
C ILE A 132 -12.98 19.24 -1.15
N VAL A 133 -12.37 18.39 -0.31
CA VAL A 133 -10.91 18.25 -0.20
C VAL A 133 -10.38 17.01 -0.93
N LEU A 134 -11.25 16.24 -1.56
CA LEU A 134 -10.84 15.06 -2.31
C LEU A 134 -10.00 15.46 -3.53
N GLY A 135 -8.83 14.85 -3.67
CA GLY A 135 -7.87 15.15 -4.73
C GLY A 135 -6.93 16.33 -4.43
N MET A 136 -7.06 16.98 -3.28
CA MET A 136 -6.06 17.95 -2.81
C MET A 136 -4.86 17.19 -2.22
N GLU A 137 -3.64 17.55 -2.65
CA GLU A 137 -2.40 16.85 -2.28
C GLU A 137 -2.18 16.83 -0.76
N GLU A 138 -2.57 17.89 -0.07
CA GLU A 138 -2.42 18.04 1.38
C GLU A 138 -3.19 16.98 2.18
N PHE A 139 -4.26 16.43 1.58
CA PHE A 139 -5.11 15.39 2.19
C PHE A 139 -4.81 13.98 1.67
N GLU A 140 -3.87 13.83 0.73
CA GLU A 140 -3.43 12.53 0.28
C GLU A 140 -2.72 11.77 1.41
N LEU A 141 -3.01 10.49 1.58
CA LEU A 141 -2.40 9.69 2.65
C LEU A 141 -0.87 9.63 2.52
N SER A 142 -0.36 9.61 1.29
CA SER A 142 1.08 9.68 1.00
C SER A 142 1.74 10.95 1.55
N THR A 143 1.06 12.08 1.42
CA THR A 143 1.52 13.38 1.96
C THR A 143 1.42 13.41 3.47
N LEU A 144 0.29 12.95 4.03
CA LEU A 144 0.10 12.85 5.48
C LEU A 144 1.15 11.95 6.14
N LEU A 145 1.57 10.87 5.49
CA LEU A 145 2.63 9.96 5.96
C LEU A 145 4.05 10.42 5.59
N LYS A 146 4.18 11.51 4.81
CA LYS A 146 5.46 12.03 4.31
C LYS A 146 6.27 11.01 3.52
N LEU A 147 5.59 10.16 2.74
CA LEU A 147 6.24 9.04 2.04
C LEU A 147 7.29 9.52 1.05
N GLY A 148 7.02 10.56 0.29
CA GLY A 148 7.96 11.16 -0.67
C GLY A 148 9.23 11.67 0.01
N GLU A 149 9.11 12.44 1.11
CA GLU A 149 10.23 12.96 1.90
C GLU A 149 11.10 11.81 2.47
N LYS A 150 10.45 10.70 2.84
CA LYS A 150 11.14 9.52 3.37
C LYS A 150 11.70 8.60 2.28
N GLY A 151 11.48 8.90 1.00
CA GLY A 151 11.92 8.05 -0.12
C GLY A 151 11.22 6.69 -0.14
N VAL A 152 9.97 6.62 0.32
CA VAL A 152 9.13 5.42 0.31
C VAL A 152 8.29 5.43 -0.96
N THR A 153 8.33 4.34 -1.72
CA THR A 153 7.48 4.17 -2.90
C THR A 153 6.09 3.71 -2.50
N PHE A 154 5.07 4.51 -2.82
CA PHE A 154 3.68 4.19 -2.51
C PHE A 154 2.99 3.51 -3.70
N ILE A 155 2.37 2.35 -3.46
CA ILE A 155 1.66 1.55 -4.46
C ILE A 155 0.17 1.55 -4.12
N ARG A 156 -0.64 2.18 -4.97
CA ARG A 156 -2.07 2.48 -4.73
C ARG A 156 -3.00 1.67 -5.63
N ASN A 157 -4.29 1.94 -5.48
CA ASN A 157 -5.36 1.54 -6.41
C ASN A 157 -5.45 0.03 -6.62
N LYS A 158 -5.19 -0.76 -5.58
CA LYS A 158 -5.22 -2.24 -5.67
C LYS A 158 -4.30 -2.81 -6.76
N GLN A 159 -3.26 -2.06 -7.11
CA GLN A 159 -2.34 -2.48 -8.15
C GLN A 159 -1.68 -3.81 -7.77
N LEU A 160 -1.76 -4.79 -8.67
CA LEU A 160 -1.02 -6.04 -8.54
C LEU A 160 0.48 -5.74 -8.54
N VAL A 161 1.23 -6.38 -7.67
CA VAL A 161 2.69 -6.22 -7.63
C VAL A 161 3.36 -7.51 -8.08
N LYS A 162 4.39 -7.38 -8.91
CA LYS A 162 5.21 -8.51 -9.38
C LYS A 162 6.64 -8.40 -8.87
N ALA A 163 7.12 -9.46 -8.23
CA ALA A 163 8.51 -9.64 -7.85
C ALA A 163 9.07 -10.85 -8.61
N GLY A 164 9.63 -10.61 -9.79
CA GLY A 164 10.02 -11.69 -10.71
C GLY A 164 8.79 -12.49 -11.16
N LYS A 165 8.72 -13.78 -10.76
CA LYS A 165 7.59 -14.67 -11.06
C LYS A 165 6.49 -14.65 -9.97
N LEU A 166 6.74 -13.99 -8.84
CA LEU A 166 5.79 -13.93 -7.73
C LEU A 166 4.81 -12.78 -7.94
N ASN A 167 3.52 -13.08 -7.88
CA ASN A 167 2.47 -12.07 -7.76
C ASN A 167 2.19 -11.80 -6.29
N ILE A 168 2.15 -10.53 -5.91
CA ILE A 168 1.93 -10.08 -4.54
C ILE A 168 0.64 -9.27 -4.51
N ILE A 169 -0.26 -9.66 -3.63
CA ILE A 169 -1.51 -8.96 -3.33
C ILE A 169 -1.64 -8.78 -1.82
N HIS A 170 -2.43 -7.80 -1.40
CA HIS A 170 -2.84 -7.69 0.00
C HIS A 170 -4.03 -8.63 0.30
N GLY A 171 -4.91 -8.83 -0.69
CA GLY A 171 -6.08 -9.71 -0.60
C GLY A 171 -7.40 -8.98 -0.86
N ASN A 172 -7.41 -7.66 -0.80
CA ASN A 172 -8.58 -6.82 -1.06
C ASN A 172 -8.74 -6.42 -2.54
N GLU A 173 -7.80 -6.78 -3.40
CA GLU A 173 -7.81 -6.47 -4.83
C GLU A 173 -8.95 -7.19 -5.55
N TYR A 174 -9.22 -8.41 -5.15
CA TYR A 174 -10.25 -9.26 -5.75
C TYR A 174 -11.41 -9.47 -4.78
N LYS A 175 -12.60 -9.11 -5.23
CA LYS A 175 -13.84 -9.46 -4.51
C LYS A 175 -14.26 -10.86 -4.93
N GLY A 176 -13.91 -11.86 -4.12
CA GLY A 176 -14.49 -13.19 -4.27
C GLY A 176 -15.93 -13.20 -3.77
N GLY A 177 -16.89 -13.43 -4.66
CA GLY A 177 -18.25 -13.77 -4.26
C GLY A 177 -18.30 -15.24 -3.85
N GLY A 178 -18.81 -15.55 -2.64
CA GLY A 178 -19.18 -16.90 -2.27
C GLY A 178 -18.05 -17.95 -2.23
N GLY A 179 -16.89 -17.62 -1.69
CA GLY A 179 -15.82 -18.61 -1.48
C GLY A 179 -15.02 -18.99 -2.74
N ILE A 180 -15.12 -18.21 -3.80
CA ILE A 180 -14.24 -18.36 -4.95
C ILE A 180 -12.82 -18.05 -4.52
N ASN A 181 -11.96 -19.05 -4.65
CA ASN A 181 -10.57 -18.96 -4.29
C ASN A 181 -9.87 -17.88 -5.15
N VAL A 182 -9.24 -16.90 -4.50
CA VAL A 182 -8.45 -15.84 -5.12
C VAL A 182 -7.40 -16.41 -6.09
N ALA A 183 -6.87 -17.60 -5.82
CA ALA A 183 -5.95 -18.31 -6.70
C ALA A 183 -6.51 -18.65 -8.10
N ARG A 184 -7.83 -18.58 -8.30
CA ARG A 184 -8.45 -18.78 -9.63
C ARG A 184 -8.52 -17.51 -10.46
N THR A 185 -8.27 -16.35 -9.85
CA THR A 185 -8.35 -15.03 -10.50
C THR A 185 -6.97 -14.44 -10.81
N LEU A 186 -5.92 -15.08 -10.35
CA LEU A 186 -4.51 -14.79 -10.64
C LEU A 186 -3.97 -15.67 -11.78
#